data_f8d056486bf8493b7923a36ab8406711
#
_entry.id   f8d056486bf8493b7923a36ab8406711
#
_cell.length_a   1.000
_cell.length_b   1.000
_cell.length_c   1.000
_cell.angle_alpha   90.00
_cell.angle_beta   90.00
_cell.angle_gamma   90.00
#
_symmetry.space_group_name_H-M   'P 1'
#
loop_
_entity.id
_entity.type
_entity.pdbx_description
1 polymer ?
#
loop_
_entity_poly.entity_id
_entity_poly.type
_entity_poly.pdbx_seq_one_letter_code
_entity_poly.pdbx_strand_id
1 'polypeptide(L)'
;MIYIDDCVEATMMLLRADSKNLTRCTYNLAGISFTPKELADAIKQLVPGAKIDFEPDFRQKIAETWPKSLNDEHSQRDWGWKYDISVFDLAKRTLDGIDAKYKKDL
;
A
#
# COMPACT_ATOMS: atom_id res chain seq x y z
N MET A 1 -1.52 0.62 -3.14
CA MET A 1 -1.04 1.22 -1.87
C MET A 1 -0.06 0.29 -1.17
N ILE A 2 0.79 0.85 -0.33
CA ILE A 2 1.74 0.11 0.49
C ILE A 2 1.76 0.72 1.90
N TYR A 3 1.89 -0.11 2.93
CA TYR A 3 2.05 0.38 4.29
C TYR A 3 3.43 1.02 4.46
N ILE A 4 3.49 2.13 5.22
CA ILE A 4 4.72 2.94 5.28
C ILE A 4 5.94 2.17 5.78
N ASP A 5 5.79 1.31 6.78
CA ASP A 5 6.90 0.53 7.30
C ASP A 5 7.46 -0.44 6.24
N ASP A 6 6.58 -0.98 5.41
CA ASP A 6 6.98 -1.88 4.31
C ASP A 6 7.70 -1.11 3.20
N CYS A 7 7.29 0.13 2.95
CA CYS A 7 7.99 1.02 2.02
C CYS A 7 9.40 1.36 2.51
N VAL A 8 9.56 1.64 3.79
CA VAL A 8 10.85 1.88 4.42
C VAL A 8 11.72 0.62 4.35
N GLU A 9 11.16 -0.55 4.65
CA GLU A 9 11.87 -1.83 4.55
C GLU A 9 12.34 -2.11 3.13
N ALA A 10 11.48 -1.85 2.13
CA ALA A 10 11.84 -1.99 0.72
C ALA A 10 13.02 -1.09 0.35
N THR A 11 13.02 0.14 0.81
CA THR A 11 14.12 1.09 0.60
C THR A 11 15.41 0.56 1.22
N MET A 12 15.35 0.01 2.42
CA MET A 12 16.52 -0.59 3.09
C MET A 12 17.01 -1.84 2.34
N MET A 13 16.12 -2.68 1.82
CA MET A 13 16.48 -3.83 1.00
C MET A 13 17.25 -3.40 -0.25
N LEU A 14 16.76 -2.36 -0.93
CA LEU A 14 17.43 -1.83 -2.12
C LEU A 14 18.82 -1.26 -1.78
N LEU A 15 18.94 -0.53 -0.68
CA LEU A 15 20.22 0.03 -0.23
C LEU A 15 21.25 -1.05 0.15
N ARG A 16 20.79 -2.19 0.65
CA ARG A 16 21.65 -3.33 1.01
C ARG A 16 21.91 -4.27 -0.15
N ALA A 17 21.21 -4.12 -1.28
CA ALA A 17 21.38 -4.99 -2.41
C ALA A 17 22.78 -4.86 -3.03
N ASP A 18 23.30 -5.98 -3.55
CA ASP A 18 24.56 -5.97 -4.28
C ASP A 18 24.38 -5.21 -5.60
N SER A 19 25.22 -4.19 -5.81
CA SER A 19 25.17 -3.36 -7.02
C SER A 19 25.32 -4.16 -8.32
N LYS A 20 25.94 -5.32 -8.26
CA LYS A 20 26.08 -6.23 -9.41
C LYS A 20 24.75 -6.79 -9.90
N ASN A 21 23.76 -6.88 -9.01
CA ASN A 21 22.45 -7.39 -9.31
C ASN A 21 21.49 -6.31 -9.81
N LEU A 22 21.86 -5.05 -9.65
CA LEU A 22 21.01 -3.92 -10.03
C LEU A 22 21.18 -3.63 -11.54
N THR A 23 20.11 -3.85 -12.30
CA THR A 23 20.10 -3.63 -13.76
C THR A 23 19.52 -2.28 -14.15
N ARG A 24 18.97 -1.53 -13.20
CA ARG A 24 18.34 -0.24 -13.43
C ARG A 24 18.76 0.81 -12.41
N CYS A 25 18.59 2.09 -12.76
CA CYS A 25 18.81 3.21 -11.85
C CYS A 25 17.57 3.53 -11.00
N THR A 26 16.40 3.15 -11.49
CA THR A 26 15.12 3.37 -10.80
C THR A 26 14.33 2.08 -10.77
N TYR A 27 13.64 1.86 -9.67
CA TYR A 27 12.82 0.67 -9.47
C TYR A 27 11.40 1.04 -9.06
N ASN A 28 10.44 0.37 -9.67
CA ASN A 28 9.05 0.46 -9.25
C ASN A 28 8.84 -0.41 -8.00
N LEU A 29 8.00 0.07 -7.10
CA LEU A 29 7.62 -0.64 -5.91
C LEU A 29 6.10 -0.76 -5.89
N ALA A 30 5.60 -1.94 -6.24
CA ALA A 30 4.18 -2.22 -6.18
C ALA A 30 3.78 -2.69 -4.78
N GLY A 31 2.75 -2.09 -4.25
CA GLY A 31 2.05 -2.59 -3.08
C GLY A 31 0.86 -3.44 -3.50
N ILE A 32 -0.29 -3.19 -2.91
CA ILE A 32 -1.54 -3.84 -3.29
C ILE A 32 -2.44 -2.88 -4.06
N SER A 33 -3.19 -3.43 -5.01
CA SER A 33 -4.18 -2.69 -5.79
C SER A 33 -5.58 -3.09 -5.34
N PHE A 34 -6.43 -2.11 -5.08
CA PHE A 34 -7.80 -2.34 -4.63
C PHE A 34 -8.68 -1.15 -4.98
N THR A 35 -9.99 -1.38 -4.96
CA THR A 35 -10.98 -0.32 -5.15
C THR A 35 -11.34 0.32 -3.80
N PRO A 36 -11.84 1.57 -3.80
CA PRO A 36 -12.35 2.19 -2.58
C PRO A 36 -13.42 1.35 -1.87
N LYS A 37 -14.24 0.60 -2.63
CA LYS A 37 -15.25 -0.29 -2.07
C LYS A 37 -14.62 -1.44 -1.28
N GLU A 38 -13.59 -2.06 -1.82
CA GLU A 38 -12.86 -3.14 -1.14
C GLU A 38 -12.24 -2.65 0.17
N LEU A 39 -11.68 -1.45 0.17
CA LEU A 39 -11.15 -0.83 1.38
C LEU A 39 -12.27 -0.52 2.38
N ALA A 40 -13.40 0.01 1.93
CA ALA A 40 -14.55 0.30 2.78
C ALA A 40 -15.09 -0.97 3.44
N ASP A 41 -15.18 -2.07 2.69
CA ASP A 41 -15.63 -3.36 3.23
C ASP A 41 -14.68 -3.89 4.31
N ALA A 42 -13.37 -3.76 4.10
CA ALA A 42 -12.36 -4.15 5.08
C ALA A 42 -12.48 -3.31 6.36
N ILE A 43 -12.67 -2.01 6.24
CA ILE A 43 -12.85 -1.11 7.39
C ILE A 43 -14.12 -1.44 8.17
N LYS A 44 -15.20 -1.77 7.48
CA LYS A 44 -16.46 -2.17 8.13
C LYS A 44 -16.33 -3.46 8.92
N GLN A 45 -15.47 -4.39 8.50
CA GLN A 45 -15.17 -5.60 9.25
C GLN A 45 -14.35 -5.31 10.51
N LEU A 46 -13.42 -4.36 10.42
CA LEU A 46 -12.54 -3.99 11.55
C LEU A 46 -13.23 -3.06 12.56
N VAL A 47 -14.08 -2.18 12.07
CA VAL A 47 -14.82 -1.20 12.89
C VAL A 47 -16.31 -1.40 12.64
N PRO A 48 -16.99 -2.27 13.40
CA PRO A 48 -18.42 -2.47 13.28
C PRO A 48 -19.18 -1.15 13.50
N GLY A 49 -20.11 -0.84 12.61
CA GLY A 49 -20.88 0.40 12.68
C GLY A 49 -20.25 1.57 11.94
N ALA A 50 -19.08 1.42 11.33
CA ALA A 50 -18.51 2.44 10.45
C ALA A 50 -19.43 2.67 9.25
N LYS A 51 -19.72 3.93 8.97
CA LYS A 51 -20.52 4.33 7.81
C LYS A 51 -19.61 5.01 6.81
N ILE A 52 -19.57 4.47 5.59
CA ILE A 52 -18.73 4.97 4.52
C ILE A 52 -19.62 5.16 3.30
N ASP A 53 -19.73 6.40 2.84
CA ASP A 53 -20.50 6.76 1.65
C ASP A 53 -19.55 7.24 0.56
N PHE A 54 -19.98 7.07 -0.69
CA PHE A 54 -19.23 7.51 -1.85
C PHE A 54 -20.00 8.64 -2.53
N GLU A 55 -19.31 9.75 -2.80
CA GLU A 55 -19.84 10.88 -3.54
C GLU A 55 -18.89 11.21 -4.69
N PRO A 56 -19.00 10.47 -5.82
CA PRO A 56 -18.12 10.69 -6.97
C PRO A 56 -18.30 12.07 -7.56
N ASP A 57 -17.19 12.71 -7.89
CA ASP A 57 -17.15 13.99 -8.59
C ASP A 57 -16.22 13.90 -9.81
N PHE A 58 -15.84 15.05 -10.40
CA PHE A 58 -14.96 15.08 -11.58
C PHE A 58 -13.61 14.35 -11.35
N ARG A 59 -13.16 14.24 -10.11
CA ARG A 59 -11.91 13.54 -9.76
C ARG A 59 -11.98 12.04 -10.04
N GLN A 60 -13.18 11.47 -10.03
CA GLN A 60 -13.39 10.06 -10.40
C GLN A 60 -12.92 9.79 -11.83
N LYS A 61 -13.21 10.67 -12.77
CA LYS A 61 -12.79 10.54 -14.17
C LYS A 61 -11.28 10.62 -14.30
N ILE A 62 -10.63 11.45 -13.51
CA ILE A 62 -9.17 11.55 -13.47
C ILE A 62 -8.58 10.25 -12.91
N ALA A 63 -9.12 9.73 -11.83
CA ALA A 63 -8.64 8.49 -11.20
C ALA A 63 -8.83 7.28 -12.12
N GLU A 64 -9.86 7.24 -12.94
CA GLU A 64 -10.11 6.17 -13.90
C GLU A 64 -9.02 6.06 -14.98
N THR A 65 -8.27 7.15 -15.22
CA THR A 65 -7.14 7.13 -16.16
C THR A 65 -5.86 6.54 -15.56
N TRP A 66 -5.81 6.32 -14.25
CA TRP A 66 -4.65 5.79 -13.56
C TRP A 66 -4.48 4.29 -13.85
N PRO A 67 -3.24 3.78 -13.84
CA PRO A 67 -3.01 2.35 -13.97
C PRO A 67 -3.73 1.57 -12.87
N LYS A 68 -4.27 0.42 -13.22
CA LYS A 68 -4.91 -0.47 -12.24
C LYS A 68 -3.90 -1.17 -11.35
N SER A 69 -2.69 -1.37 -11.84
CA SER A 69 -1.59 -1.99 -11.10
C SER A 69 -0.26 -1.45 -11.60
N LEU A 70 0.78 -1.66 -10.81
CA LEU A 70 2.13 -1.28 -11.13
C LEU A 70 2.99 -2.53 -11.30
N ASN A 71 3.75 -2.60 -12.39
CA ASN A 71 4.66 -3.72 -12.63
C ASN A 71 5.99 -3.46 -11.92
N ASP A 72 6.36 -4.34 -11.01
CA ASP A 72 7.60 -4.28 -10.24
C ASP A 72 8.50 -5.51 -10.43
N GLU A 73 8.39 -6.20 -11.56
CA GLU A 73 9.15 -7.40 -11.87
C GLU A 73 10.66 -7.22 -11.69
N HIS A 74 11.19 -6.05 -12.09
CA HIS A 74 12.61 -5.75 -11.94
C HIS A 74 13.04 -5.71 -10.47
N SER A 75 12.23 -5.14 -9.60
CA SER A 75 12.48 -5.12 -8.16
C SER A 75 12.47 -6.53 -7.57
N GLN A 76 11.51 -7.36 -7.98
CA GLN A 76 11.42 -8.75 -7.54
C GLN A 76 12.64 -9.56 -7.96
N ARG A 77 13.07 -9.41 -9.20
CA ARG A 77 14.20 -10.15 -9.77
C ARG A 77 15.55 -9.68 -9.25
N ASP A 78 15.76 -8.35 -9.20
CA ASP A 78 17.07 -7.78 -8.97
C ASP A 78 17.46 -7.74 -7.48
N TRP A 79 16.48 -7.51 -6.60
CA TRP A 79 16.76 -7.40 -5.16
C TRP A 79 15.71 -8.08 -4.26
N GLY A 80 14.88 -8.93 -4.83
CA GLY A 80 14.03 -9.84 -4.07
C GLY A 80 12.82 -9.21 -3.42
N TRP A 81 12.35 -8.06 -3.92
CA TRP A 81 11.14 -7.44 -3.40
C TRP A 81 9.94 -8.37 -3.55
N LYS A 82 9.17 -8.48 -2.50
CA LYS A 82 7.91 -9.23 -2.50
C LYS A 82 6.95 -8.57 -1.52
N TYR A 83 5.72 -8.36 -1.96
CA TYR A 83 4.66 -7.77 -1.16
C TYR A 83 3.39 -8.58 -1.31
N ASP A 84 2.93 -9.18 -0.22
CA ASP A 84 1.83 -10.13 -0.23
C ASP A 84 0.99 -9.98 1.03
N ILE A 85 0.32 -8.83 1.16
CA ILE A 85 -0.65 -8.60 2.22
C ILE A 85 -2.01 -8.27 1.61
N SER A 86 -3.08 -8.58 2.34
CA SER A 86 -4.43 -8.26 1.90
C SER A 86 -4.81 -6.81 2.22
N VAL A 87 -5.86 -6.33 1.58
CA VAL A 87 -6.49 -5.03 1.91
C VAL A 87 -6.90 -4.99 3.38
N PHE A 88 -7.41 -6.09 3.90
CA PHE A 88 -7.79 -6.21 5.31
C PHE A 88 -6.59 -6.01 6.23
N ASP A 89 -5.46 -6.65 5.95
CA ASP A 89 -4.23 -6.50 6.72
C ASP A 89 -3.69 -5.09 6.68
N LEU A 90 -3.70 -4.45 5.51
CA LEU A 90 -3.30 -3.06 5.34
C LEU A 90 -4.17 -2.12 6.18
N ALA A 91 -5.48 -2.28 6.11
CA ALA A 91 -6.43 -1.48 6.88
C ALA A 91 -6.24 -1.67 8.38
N LYS A 92 -6.05 -2.91 8.82
CA LYS A 92 -5.82 -3.24 10.24
C LYS A 92 -4.54 -2.59 10.77
N ARG A 93 -3.43 -2.74 10.05
CA ARG A 93 -2.14 -2.14 10.44
C ARG A 93 -2.22 -0.62 10.51
N THR A 94 -2.92 -0.01 9.57
CA THR A 94 -3.12 1.46 9.54
C THR A 94 -3.95 1.92 10.73
N LEU A 95 -5.05 1.24 11.05
CA LEU A 95 -5.89 1.56 12.19
C LEU A 95 -5.15 1.37 13.51
N ASP A 96 -4.41 0.28 13.66
CA ASP A 96 -3.60 0.02 14.86
C ASP A 96 -2.53 1.10 15.05
N GLY A 97 -1.91 1.55 13.98
CA GLY A 97 -0.93 2.63 14.01
C GLY A 97 -1.54 3.97 14.42
N ILE A 98 -2.74 4.27 13.94
CA ILE A 98 -3.48 5.48 14.32
C ILE A 98 -3.87 5.41 15.79
N ASP A 99 -4.41 4.30 16.24
CA ASP A 99 -4.77 4.09 17.64
C ASP A 99 -3.57 4.27 18.57
N ALA A 100 -2.44 3.68 18.24
CA ALA A 100 -1.22 3.79 19.03
C ALA A 100 -0.72 5.24 19.12
N LYS A 101 -0.89 6.02 18.04
CA LYS A 101 -0.48 7.42 18.00
C LYS A 101 -1.41 8.33 18.81
N TYR A 102 -2.71 8.16 18.65
CA TYR A 102 -3.69 9.09 19.23
C TYR A 102 -4.13 8.73 20.66
N LYS A 103 -4.03 7.47 21.08
CA LYS A 103 -4.29 7.10 22.48
C LYS A 103 -3.27 7.67 23.47
N LYS A 104 -2.08 8.05 22.99
CA LYS A 104 -1.07 8.70 23.84
C LYS A 104 -1.37 10.17 24.11
N ASP A 105 -2.24 10.79 23.32
CA ASP A 105 -2.58 12.22 23.42
C ASP A 105 -3.89 12.45 24.22
N LEU A 106 -4.50 11.38 24.69
CA LEU A 106 -5.65 11.40 25.58
C LEU A 106 -5.18 11.15 27.03
#